data_9040a93fc4ee86888a88195f9504c1ee
#
_entry.id   9040a93fc4ee86888a88195f9504c1ee
#
_cell.length_a   1.000
_cell.length_b   1.000
_cell.length_c   1.000
_cell.angle_alpha   90.00
_cell.angle_beta   90.00
_cell.angle_gamma   90.00
#
_symmetry.space_group_name_H-M   'P 1'
#
loop_
_entity.id
_entity.type
_entity.pdbx_description
1 polymer ?
#
loop_
_entity_poly.entity_id
_entity_poly.type
_entity_poly.pdbx_seq_one_letter_code
_entity_poly.pdbx_strand_id
1 'polypeptide(L)'
;MTGRAYPLFDIAQMILQKPERHNVTLSTKKNAEGKPLQMLYVCALDDTVWLSEDEALRYVMDKHFATFYQPERTKIDGPKGTYTFVAQCGMSGTILGPPNYHDYQNQLRKLHGERFSRMPFDAFKSRVKIVKDEEVVKKWIEEQSWKTEYVCLNMPEPLKLGSREEVEKHFREVHAPNIIRAVETHKMSGTASRQLRSNGLVRAVRQGWEDQRRFPLQIATVLSQQFATQGLQFFKVNKTITHVSVARPHYLDLETVPVSEGVKKIVQYINEHPRCSRRDLVGALAPEAPAAVPAPTAADATPPPPSEPSPEVTAVIGDLHWLIHQGHVIEFASGALETAKKPLPRPPKPQKAAPAPEGEAAAAPAEPVATGDGETQAQAGEVSAATEAVGESAEPQAADKEAQPVASEQGASV
;
A
#
# COMPACT_ATOMS: atom_id res chain seq x y z
N MET A 1 -20.23 17.50 14.79
CA MET A 1 -19.39 16.38 15.26
C MET A 1 -20.11 15.70 16.39
N THR A 2 -20.15 14.36 16.42
CA THR A 2 -20.94 13.61 17.42
C THR A 2 -20.33 13.58 18.82
N GLY A 3 -19.13 14.09 19.02
CA GLY A 3 -18.42 14.08 20.32
C GLY A 3 -17.99 12.69 20.81
N ARG A 4 -18.29 11.61 20.06
CA ARG A 4 -18.00 10.23 20.46
C ARG A 4 -16.51 9.91 20.43
N ALA A 5 -16.08 9.09 21.38
CA ALA A 5 -14.74 8.55 21.42
C ALA A 5 -14.66 7.23 20.63
N TYR A 6 -13.72 7.16 19.70
CA TYR A 6 -13.50 5.99 18.84
C TYR A 6 -12.15 5.37 19.12
N PRO A 7 -12.02 4.03 19.16
CA PRO A 7 -10.72 3.37 19.21
C PRO A 7 -9.91 3.70 17.94
N LEU A 8 -8.68 4.14 18.13
CA LEU A 8 -7.81 4.56 17.02
C LEU A 8 -7.56 3.43 16.02
N PHE A 9 -7.36 2.21 16.51
CA PHE A 9 -7.12 1.05 15.65
C PHE A 9 -8.35 0.62 14.85
N ASP A 10 -9.56 0.82 15.38
CA ASP A 10 -10.80 0.52 14.64
C ASP A 10 -10.96 1.49 13.46
N ILE A 11 -10.62 2.78 13.68
CA ILE A 11 -10.58 3.77 12.59
C ILE A 11 -9.56 3.36 11.54
N ALA A 12 -8.35 2.95 11.97
CA ALA A 12 -7.30 2.51 11.07
C ALA A 12 -7.72 1.27 10.24
N GLN A 13 -8.42 0.32 10.85
CA GLN A 13 -8.97 -0.84 10.14
C GLN A 13 -10.06 -0.46 9.14
N MET A 14 -10.95 0.46 9.48
CA MET A 14 -11.97 0.98 8.55
C MET A 14 -11.34 1.69 7.32
N ILE A 15 -10.21 2.36 7.52
CA ILE A 15 -9.45 2.97 6.43
C ILE A 15 -8.83 1.89 5.54
N LEU A 16 -8.23 0.86 6.14
CA LEU A 16 -7.58 -0.22 5.41
C LEU A 16 -8.55 -1.04 4.55
N GLN A 17 -9.82 -1.17 4.97
CA GLN A 17 -10.85 -1.90 4.23
C GLN A 17 -11.12 -1.31 2.84
N LYS A 18 -10.98 0.01 2.68
CA LYS A 18 -11.25 0.71 1.42
C LYS A 18 -9.96 1.23 0.80
N PRO A 19 -9.56 0.73 -0.39
CA PRO A 19 -8.30 1.10 -1.03
C PRO A 19 -8.22 2.59 -1.40
N GLU A 20 -9.36 3.24 -1.57
CA GLU A 20 -9.44 4.68 -1.88
C GLU A 20 -9.04 5.57 -0.69
N ARG A 21 -9.04 5.02 0.53
CA ARG A 21 -8.80 5.78 1.77
C ARG A 21 -7.37 5.78 2.25
N HIS A 22 -6.49 4.99 1.62
CA HIS A 22 -5.10 4.91 2.01
C HIS A 22 -4.16 4.95 0.82
N ASN A 23 -2.91 5.28 1.10
CA ASN A 23 -1.82 5.22 0.15
C ASN A 23 -0.87 4.09 0.53
N VAL A 24 -0.22 3.54 -0.49
CA VAL A 24 0.85 2.56 -0.34
C VAL A 24 2.16 3.27 -0.70
N THR A 25 3.12 3.22 0.19
CA THR A 25 4.47 3.73 -0.06
C THR A 25 5.40 2.54 -0.20
N LEU A 26 5.99 2.38 -1.37
CA LEU A 26 7.06 1.44 -1.63
C LEU A 26 8.38 2.13 -1.35
N SER A 27 9.22 1.52 -0.54
CA SER A 27 10.56 2.03 -0.24
C SER A 27 11.56 0.90 -0.31
N THR A 28 12.75 1.20 -0.84
CA THR A 28 13.85 0.24 -0.94
C THR A 28 14.58 0.15 0.39
N LYS A 29 15.04 -1.07 0.73
CA LYS A 29 15.93 -1.25 1.87
C LYS A 29 17.30 -0.70 1.54
N LYS A 30 17.93 -0.07 2.52
CA LYS A 30 19.30 0.42 2.40
C LYS A 30 20.28 -0.54 3.09
N ASN A 31 21.48 -0.65 2.53
CA ASN A 31 22.57 -1.39 3.15
C ASN A 31 23.18 -0.58 4.32
N ALA A 32 24.17 -1.14 4.98
CA ALA A 32 24.87 -0.46 6.09
C ALA A 32 25.55 0.86 5.67
N GLU A 33 25.83 1.04 4.37
CA GLU A 33 26.43 2.24 3.79
C GLU A 33 25.39 3.29 3.36
N GLY A 34 24.09 3.04 3.60
CA GLY A 34 23.01 3.93 3.20
C GLY A 34 22.60 3.86 1.73
N LYS A 35 23.21 2.97 0.93
CA LYS A 35 22.84 2.76 -0.48
C LYS A 35 21.62 1.85 -0.60
N PRO A 36 20.70 2.10 -1.54
CA PRO A 36 19.59 1.22 -1.78
C PRO A 36 20.07 -0.14 -2.32
N LEU A 37 19.54 -1.22 -1.75
CA LEU A 37 19.84 -2.58 -2.22
C LEU A 37 19.26 -2.87 -3.60
N GLN A 38 18.15 -2.23 -3.93
CA GLN A 38 17.46 -2.35 -5.20
C GLN A 38 16.72 -1.05 -5.49
N MET A 39 16.72 -0.59 -6.75
CA MET A 39 15.95 0.56 -7.18
C MET A 39 14.56 0.14 -7.64
N LEU A 40 13.61 1.06 -7.53
CA LEU A 40 12.30 0.96 -8.17
C LEU A 40 12.33 1.75 -9.47
N TYR A 41 11.74 1.20 -10.52
CA TYR A 41 11.68 1.83 -11.83
C TYR A 41 10.24 2.24 -12.13
N VAL A 42 10.03 3.53 -12.31
CA VAL A 42 8.72 4.14 -12.52
C VAL A 42 8.61 4.63 -13.94
N CYS A 43 7.55 4.22 -14.64
CA CYS A 43 7.20 4.74 -15.95
C CYS A 43 6.53 6.11 -15.82
N ALA A 44 7.10 7.14 -16.44
CA ALA A 44 6.57 8.50 -16.38
C ALA A 44 5.25 8.70 -17.14
N LEU A 45 4.87 7.75 -18.03
CA LEU A 45 3.65 7.85 -18.84
C LEU A 45 2.37 7.45 -18.08
N ASP A 46 2.48 6.48 -17.17
CA ASP A 46 1.32 5.89 -16.50
C ASP A 46 1.56 5.56 -15.02
N ASP A 47 2.67 6.03 -14.45
CA ASP A 47 3.06 5.83 -13.05
C ASP A 47 3.17 4.35 -12.62
N THR A 48 3.31 3.43 -13.58
CA THR A 48 3.53 2.01 -13.27
C THR A 48 4.91 1.77 -12.70
N VAL A 49 5.01 0.86 -11.72
CA VAL A 49 6.24 0.59 -10.96
C VAL A 49 6.72 -0.83 -11.19
N TRP A 50 8.04 -0.97 -11.36
CA TRP A 50 8.72 -2.21 -11.67
C TRP A 50 9.95 -2.41 -10.78
N LEU A 51 10.37 -3.66 -10.61
CA LEU A 51 11.60 -4.00 -9.88
C LEU A 51 12.84 -4.01 -10.76
N SER A 52 12.68 -4.11 -12.07
CA SER A 52 13.76 -4.15 -13.06
C SER A 52 13.50 -3.13 -14.14
N GLU A 53 14.59 -2.48 -14.60
CA GLU A 53 14.54 -1.57 -15.75
C GLU A 53 14.11 -2.30 -17.01
N ASP A 54 14.60 -3.52 -17.23
CA ASP A 54 14.22 -4.34 -18.39
C ASP A 54 12.73 -4.72 -18.39
N GLU A 55 12.13 -4.98 -17.21
CA GLU A 55 10.69 -5.21 -17.12
C GLU A 55 9.89 -3.95 -17.47
N ALA A 56 10.32 -2.79 -16.96
CA ALA A 56 9.72 -1.52 -17.29
C ALA A 56 9.82 -1.20 -18.77
N LEU A 57 10.99 -1.42 -19.36
CA LEU A 57 11.25 -1.19 -20.78
C LEU A 57 10.37 -2.07 -21.67
N ARG A 58 10.31 -3.39 -21.39
CA ARG A 58 9.41 -4.31 -22.11
C ARG A 58 7.96 -3.89 -22.04
N TYR A 59 7.52 -3.46 -20.85
CA TYR A 59 6.18 -2.99 -20.66
C TYR A 59 5.86 -1.74 -21.48
N VAL A 60 6.75 -0.75 -21.49
CA VAL A 60 6.56 0.48 -22.28
C VAL A 60 6.55 0.15 -23.77
N MET A 61 7.46 -0.74 -24.22
CA MET A 61 7.52 -1.20 -25.61
C MET A 61 6.30 -2.04 -26.03
N ASP A 62 5.62 -2.68 -25.09
CA ASP A 62 4.40 -3.43 -25.40
C ASP A 62 3.16 -2.52 -25.41
N LYS A 63 3.01 -1.70 -24.39
CA LYS A 63 1.79 -0.91 -24.18
C LYS A 63 1.80 0.46 -24.85
N HIS A 64 2.96 1.10 -24.88
CA HIS A 64 3.11 2.48 -25.37
C HIS A 64 3.90 2.57 -26.67
N PHE A 65 4.07 1.45 -27.38
CA PHE A 65 4.82 1.37 -28.63
C PHE A 65 4.36 2.42 -29.65
N ALA A 66 3.07 2.53 -29.86
CA ALA A 66 2.47 3.44 -30.83
C ALA A 66 2.68 4.94 -30.50
N THR A 67 3.07 5.28 -29.26
CA THR A 67 3.40 6.66 -28.87
C THR A 67 4.74 7.10 -29.44
N PHE A 68 5.64 6.15 -29.65
CA PHE A 68 7.02 6.43 -30.09
C PHE A 68 7.31 6.00 -31.53
N TYR A 69 6.70 4.91 -31.97
CA TYR A 69 7.02 4.29 -33.25
C TYR A 69 5.74 3.94 -34.02
N GLN A 70 5.76 4.26 -35.31
CA GLN A 70 4.72 3.85 -36.23
C GLN A 70 5.29 2.80 -37.20
N PRO A 71 4.70 1.59 -37.23
CA PRO A 71 5.11 0.60 -38.24
C PRO A 71 4.62 1.05 -39.62
N GLU A 72 5.51 1.21 -40.54
CA GLU A 72 5.25 1.51 -41.94
C GLU A 72 5.62 0.29 -42.79
N ARG A 73 4.70 -0.16 -43.63
CA ARG A 73 4.96 -1.26 -44.57
C ARG A 73 5.28 -0.71 -45.96
N THR A 74 6.50 -0.91 -46.38
CA THR A 74 6.97 -0.49 -47.70
C THR A 74 7.06 -1.72 -48.60
N LYS A 75 6.52 -1.62 -49.81
CA LYS A 75 6.63 -2.67 -50.80
C LYS A 75 8.05 -2.63 -51.40
N ILE A 76 8.73 -3.75 -51.31
CA ILE A 76 10.06 -3.96 -51.89
C ILE A 76 9.96 -4.99 -53.00
N ASP A 77 10.99 -5.04 -53.86
CA ASP A 77 11.08 -6.09 -54.86
C ASP A 77 11.11 -7.46 -54.18
N GLY A 78 10.24 -8.34 -54.61
CA GLY A 78 10.16 -9.70 -54.10
C GLY A 78 11.49 -10.46 -54.30
N PRO A 79 11.67 -11.59 -53.60
CA PRO A 79 12.87 -12.40 -53.73
C PRO A 79 13.09 -12.81 -55.19
N LYS A 80 14.28 -12.51 -55.74
CA LYS A 80 14.65 -12.83 -57.12
C LYS A 80 14.80 -14.33 -57.29
N GLY A 81 14.06 -14.93 -58.19
CA GLY A 81 14.16 -16.36 -58.51
C GLY A 81 12.78 -17.00 -58.72
N THR A 82 12.82 -18.24 -59.30
CA THR A 82 11.60 -19.05 -59.49
C THR A 82 11.51 -20.03 -58.35
N TYR A 83 10.45 -19.87 -57.53
CA TYR A 83 10.18 -20.73 -56.40
C TYR A 83 8.99 -21.62 -56.69
N THR A 84 9.19 -22.95 -56.64
CA THR A 84 8.17 -23.95 -56.94
C THR A 84 7.65 -24.66 -55.69
N PHE A 85 8.30 -24.46 -54.55
CA PHE A 85 7.89 -25.07 -53.27
C PHE A 85 8.36 -24.22 -52.12
N VAL A 86 7.67 -24.33 -50.98
CA VAL A 86 8.00 -23.70 -49.71
C VAL A 86 7.89 -24.70 -48.57
N ALA A 87 8.68 -24.51 -47.52
CA ALA A 87 8.55 -25.28 -46.32
C ALA A 87 7.50 -24.62 -45.39
N GLN A 88 6.62 -25.45 -44.83
CA GLN A 88 5.59 -25.04 -43.89
C GLN A 88 5.68 -25.87 -42.63
N CYS A 89 5.54 -25.24 -41.49
CA CYS A 89 5.40 -25.94 -40.19
C CYS A 89 4.08 -26.71 -40.13
N GLY A 90 4.15 -28.04 -40.01
CA GLY A 90 2.96 -28.89 -39.97
C GLY A 90 2.10 -28.71 -38.71
N MET A 91 2.63 -28.05 -37.65
CA MET A 91 1.91 -27.81 -36.39
C MET A 91 1.28 -26.42 -36.31
N SER A 92 1.95 -25.39 -36.81
CA SER A 92 1.43 -24.00 -36.73
C SER A 92 0.88 -23.48 -38.05
N GLY A 93 1.11 -24.18 -39.16
CA GLY A 93 0.75 -23.71 -40.50
C GLY A 93 1.59 -22.53 -41.01
N THR A 94 2.61 -22.11 -40.25
CA THR A 94 3.45 -20.96 -40.61
C THR A 94 4.34 -21.31 -41.79
N ILE A 95 4.40 -20.46 -42.83
CA ILE A 95 5.24 -20.63 -44.03
C ILE A 95 6.65 -20.15 -43.67
N LEU A 96 7.64 -21.02 -43.87
CA LEU A 96 9.07 -20.77 -43.55
C LEU A 96 9.89 -20.36 -44.76
N GLY A 97 9.30 -20.48 -45.96
CA GLY A 97 9.98 -20.25 -47.21
C GLY A 97 10.71 -21.47 -47.78
N PRO A 98 11.34 -21.35 -48.92
CA PRO A 98 12.11 -22.44 -49.55
C PRO A 98 13.33 -22.84 -48.71
N PRO A 99 13.67 -24.12 -48.55
CA PRO A 99 14.81 -24.59 -47.78
C PRO A 99 16.17 -24.05 -48.26
N ASN A 100 16.27 -23.65 -49.54
CA ASN A 100 17.44 -23.04 -50.14
C ASN A 100 17.46 -21.49 -50.02
N TYR A 101 16.47 -20.90 -49.41
CA TYR A 101 16.44 -19.46 -49.15
C TYR A 101 17.39 -19.10 -47.99
N HIS A 102 18.15 -18.02 -48.12
CA HIS A 102 19.19 -17.64 -47.17
C HIS A 102 18.67 -17.47 -45.72
N ASP A 103 17.45 -17.02 -45.55
CA ASP A 103 16.88 -16.74 -44.24
C ASP A 103 16.08 -17.92 -43.67
N TYR A 104 15.94 -19.03 -44.40
CA TYR A 104 15.16 -20.21 -43.95
C TYR A 104 15.57 -20.74 -42.57
N GLN A 105 16.88 -20.86 -42.34
CA GLN A 105 17.40 -21.39 -41.08
C GLN A 105 17.11 -20.45 -39.89
N ASN A 106 17.16 -19.16 -40.12
CA ASN A 106 16.85 -18.15 -39.09
C ASN A 106 15.37 -18.18 -38.76
N GLN A 107 14.49 -18.24 -39.73
CA GLN A 107 13.06 -18.35 -39.54
C GLN A 107 12.67 -19.66 -38.81
N LEU A 108 13.34 -20.75 -39.14
CA LEU A 108 13.15 -22.04 -38.49
C LEU A 108 13.52 -21.97 -36.98
N ARG A 109 14.69 -21.39 -36.66
CA ARG A 109 15.16 -21.21 -35.28
C ARG A 109 14.27 -20.24 -34.51
N LYS A 110 13.86 -19.15 -35.16
CA LYS A 110 12.96 -18.14 -34.55
C LYS A 110 11.62 -18.75 -34.20
N LEU A 111 10.97 -19.46 -35.13
CA LEU A 111 9.67 -20.11 -34.86
C LEU A 111 9.77 -21.19 -33.77
N HIS A 112 10.88 -21.93 -33.74
CA HIS A 112 11.13 -22.89 -32.66
C HIS A 112 11.27 -22.20 -31.29
N GLY A 113 12.07 -21.14 -31.19
CA GLY A 113 12.26 -20.38 -29.93
C GLY A 113 11.00 -19.71 -29.43
N GLU A 114 10.18 -19.14 -30.32
CA GLU A 114 8.95 -18.42 -29.97
C GLU A 114 7.80 -19.33 -29.53
N ARG A 115 7.60 -20.46 -30.23
CA ARG A 115 6.39 -21.28 -30.04
C ARG A 115 6.66 -22.72 -29.59
N PHE A 116 7.83 -23.27 -29.88
CA PHE A 116 8.12 -24.69 -29.68
C PHE A 116 9.38 -24.95 -28.85
N SER A 117 9.79 -24.02 -28.02
CA SER A 117 10.98 -24.11 -27.15
C SER A 117 11.00 -25.33 -26.22
N ARG A 118 9.84 -25.91 -25.94
CA ARG A 118 9.70 -27.13 -25.11
C ARG A 118 10.02 -28.42 -25.86
N MET A 119 10.15 -28.38 -27.19
CA MET A 119 10.41 -29.54 -28.02
C MET A 119 11.88 -29.50 -28.52
N PRO A 120 12.57 -30.64 -28.61
CA PRO A 120 13.90 -30.68 -29.21
C PRO A 120 13.86 -30.16 -30.66
N PHE A 121 14.89 -29.40 -31.08
CA PHE A 121 14.91 -28.75 -32.36
C PHE A 121 14.83 -29.73 -33.54
N ASP A 122 15.46 -30.91 -33.45
CA ASP A 122 15.41 -31.94 -34.46
C ASP A 122 14.01 -32.54 -34.62
N ALA A 123 13.31 -32.75 -33.51
CA ALA A 123 11.92 -33.19 -33.53
C ALA A 123 10.98 -32.13 -34.12
N PHE A 124 11.28 -30.85 -33.94
CA PHE A 124 10.56 -29.75 -34.58
C PHE A 124 10.84 -29.73 -36.10
N LYS A 125 12.10 -29.86 -36.48
CA LYS A 125 12.54 -29.88 -37.90
C LYS A 125 11.86 -30.99 -38.69
N SER A 126 11.67 -32.18 -38.12
CA SER A 126 10.96 -33.32 -38.74
C SER A 126 9.47 -33.07 -39.00
N ARG A 127 8.88 -32.08 -38.31
CA ARG A 127 7.47 -31.68 -38.49
C ARG A 127 7.27 -30.61 -39.57
N VAL A 128 8.34 -30.15 -40.21
CA VAL A 128 8.27 -29.22 -41.32
C VAL A 128 7.97 -30.02 -42.60
N LYS A 129 6.93 -29.62 -43.31
CA LYS A 129 6.50 -30.23 -44.56
C LYS A 129 6.83 -29.32 -45.74
N ILE A 130 7.20 -29.91 -46.87
CA ILE A 130 7.37 -29.18 -48.11
C ILE A 130 6.03 -29.16 -48.86
N VAL A 131 5.56 -27.96 -49.16
CA VAL A 131 4.30 -27.69 -49.86
C VAL A 131 4.63 -27.13 -51.24
N LYS A 132 4.03 -27.72 -52.29
CA LYS A 132 4.21 -27.32 -53.69
C LYS A 132 2.97 -26.55 -54.23
N ASP A 133 2.09 -26.12 -53.35
CA ASP A 133 0.90 -25.37 -53.71
C ASP A 133 1.28 -23.96 -54.17
N GLU A 134 0.88 -23.63 -55.40
CA GLU A 134 1.18 -22.31 -55.98
C GLU A 134 0.60 -21.14 -55.18
N GLU A 135 -0.57 -21.32 -54.52
CA GLU A 135 -1.17 -20.27 -53.75
C GLU A 135 -0.32 -19.97 -52.49
N VAL A 136 0.21 -21.01 -51.84
CA VAL A 136 1.10 -20.88 -50.68
C VAL A 136 2.43 -20.25 -51.06
N VAL A 137 2.98 -20.61 -52.22
CA VAL A 137 4.21 -20.01 -52.78
C VAL A 137 4.01 -18.53 -53.11
N LYS A 138 2.90 -18.20 -53.77
CA LYS A 138 2.55 -16.80 -54.10
C LYS A 138 2.38 -15.98 -52.86
N LYS A 139 1.69 -16.51 -51.86
CA LYS A 139 1.49 -15.86 -50.54
C LYS A 139 2.85 -15.59 -49.85
N TRP A 140 3.77 -16.54 -49.88
CA TRP A 140 5.09 -16.33 -49.31
C TRP A 140 5.88 -15.24 -50.06
N ILE A 141 5.87 -15.22 -51.43
CA ILE A 141 6.51 -14.19 -52.21
C ILE A 141 5.91 -12.81 -51.92
N GLU A 142 4.59 -12.75 -51.79
CA GLU A 142 3.89 -11.52 -51.43
C GLU A 142 4.29 -11.05 -50.02
N GLU A 143 4.34 -11.94 -49.02
CA GLU A 143 4.79 -11.62 -47.67
C GLU A 143 6.24 -11.11 -47.65
N GLN A 144 7.14 -11.71 -48.47
CA GLN A 144 8.53 -11.27 -48.62
C GLN A 144 8.68 -9.97 -49.41
N SER A 145 7.67 -9.57 -50.17
CA SER A 145 7.62 -8.29 -50.89
C SER A 145 7.32 -7.10 -50.03
N TRP A 146 7.06 -7.32 -48.73
CA TRP A 146 6.78 -6.25 -47.76
C TRP A 146 7.90 -6.17 -46.72
N LYS A 147 8.48 -4.98 -46.57
CA LYS A 147 9.40 -4.66 -45.50
C LYS A 147 8.66 -3.80 -44.49
N THR A 148 8.69 -4.20 -43.21
CA THR A 148 8.17 -3.36 -42.14
C THR A 148 9.33 -2.53 -41.61
N GLU A 149 9.19 -1.21 -41.73
CA GLU A 149 10.07 -0.23 -41.13
C GLU A 149 9.33 0.50 -39.99
N TYR A 150 10.06 0.93 -39.00
CA TYR A 150 9.48 1.63 -37.86
C TYR A 150 9.95 3.08 -37.91
N VAL A 151 9.00 4.00 -38.05
CA VAL A 151 9.26 5.44 -38.06
C VAL A 151 9.17 5.97 -36.65
N CYS A 152 10.21 6.63 -36.17
CA CYS A 152 10.22 7.31 -34.88
C CYS A 152 9.43 8.62 -34.97
N LEU A 153 8.40 8.77 -34.08
CA LEU A 153 7.49 9.92 -34.10
C LEU A 153 8.01 11.13 -33.31
N ASN A 154 8.88 10.92 -32.34
CA ASN A 154 9.29 11.94 -31.36
C ASN A 154 10.71 12.50 -31.65
N MET A 155 11.14 12.46 -32.90
CA MET A 155 12.43 13.00 -33.35
C MET A 155 12.18 14.12 -34.35
N PRO A 156 13.01 15.18 -34.38
CA PRO A 156 12.88 16.29 -35.33
C PRO A 156 13.09 15.82 -36.79
N GLU A 157 13.87 14.76 -36.99
CA GLU A 157 14.04 14.10 -38.30
C GLU A 157 13.42 12.70 -38.24
N PRO A 158 12.62 12.30 -39.24
CA PRO A 158 12.01 10.99 -39.27
C PRO A 158 13.08 9.88 -39.43
N LEU A 159 13.43 9.26 -38.30
CA LEU A 159 14.34 8.13 -38.30
C LEU A 159 13.56 6.83 -38.61
N LYS A 160 14.00 6.09 -39.64
CA LYS A 160 13.42 4.79 -40.01
C LYS A 160 14.34 3.68 -39.54
N LEU A 161 13.79 2.77 -38.75
CA LEU A 161 14.46 1.61 -38.19
C LEU A 161 13.96 0.35 -38.89
N GLY A 162 14.89 -0.51 -39.32
CA GLY A 162 14.57 -1.68 -40.15
C GLY A 162 14.16 -2.93 -39.37
N SER A 163 14.41 -2.97 -38.05
CA SER A 163 14.12 -4.14 -37.25
C SER A 163 13.60 -3.75 -35.86
N ARG A 164 12.89 -4.68 -35.20
CA ARG A 164 12.41 -4.47 -33.83
C ARG A 164 13.56 -4.38 -32.84
N GLU A 165 14.66 -5.06 -33.10
CA GLU A 165 15.85 -5.00 -32.25
C GLU A 165 16.52 -3.62 -32.31
N GLU A 166 16.58 -3.00 -33.49
CA GLU A 166 17.03 -1.62 -33.63
C GLU A 166 16.12 -0.64 -32.93
N VAL A 167 14.80 -0.87 -32.93
CA VAL A 167 13.82 -0.07 -32.19
C VAL A 167 14.03 -0.18 -30.68
N GLU A 168 14.23 -1.40 -30.17
CA GLU A 168 14.48 -1.60 -28.73
C GLU A 168 15.79 -0.94 -28.29
N LYS A 169 16.85 -1.04 -29.12
CA LYS A 169 18.13 -0.38 -28.86
C LYS A 169 17.98 1.13 -28.87
N HIS A 170 17.35 1.68 -29.90
CA HIS A 170 17.08 3.11 -30.01
C HIS A 170 16.23 3.62 -28.84
N PHE A 171 15.18 2.89 -28.47
CA PHE A 171 14.33 3.27 -27.33
C PHE A 171 15.15 3.31 -26.04
N ARG A 172 16.00 2.32 -25.79
CA ARG A 172 16.84 2.24 -24.58
C ARG A 172 17.83 3.40 -24.49
N GLU A 173 18.39 3.82 -25.63
CA GLU A 173 19.40 4.87 -25.68
C GLU A 173 18.79 6.28 -25.61
N VAL A 174 17.66 6.51 -26.29
CA VAL A 174 17.10 7.85 -26.50
C VAL A 174 15.92 8.14 -25.56
N HIS A 175 15.00 7.22 -25.42
CA HIS A 175 13.72 7.47 -24.71
C HIS A 175 13.71 6.97 -23.29
N ALA A 176 14.32 5.83 -23.01
CA ALA A 176 14.28 5.20 -21.69
C ALA A 176 14.77 6.11 -20.56
N PRO A 177 15.86 6.89 -20.68
CA PRO A 177 16.33 7.77 -19.60
C PRO A 177 15.33 8.83 -19.19
N ASN A 178 14.46 9.26 -20.11
CA ASN A 178 13.43 10.28 -19.83
C ASN A 178 12.11 9.69 -19.34
N ILE A 179 11.84 8.43 -19.65
CA ILE A 179 10.56 7.77 -19.40
C ILE A 179 10.62 6.83 -18.20
N ILE A 180 11.72 6.14 -18.01
CA ILE A 180 11.93 5.20 -16.90
C ILE A 180 12.82 5.88 -15.86
N ARG A 181 12.23 6.20 -14.70
CA ARG A 181 12.95 6.85 -13.59
C ARG A 181 13.27 5.84 -12.53
N ALA A 182 14.53 5.78 -12.15
CA ALA A 182 14.98 5.02 -10.99
C ALA A 182 14.73 5.84 -9.72
N VAL A 183 13.94 5.31 -8.77
CA VAL A 183 13.59 5.98 -7.52
C VAL A 183 13.77 5.05 -6.33
N GLU A 184 14.11 5.60 -5.16
CA GLU A 184 14.21 4.84 -3.91
C GLU A 184 12.84 4.65 -3.24
N THR A 185 11.95 5.60 -3.46
CA THR A 185 10.63 5.62 -2.83
C THR A 185 9.58 6.03 -3.86
N HIS A 186 8.48 5.31 -3.89
CA HIS A 186 7.32 5.66 -4.71
C HIS A 186 6.04 5.53 -3.89
N LYS A 187 5.17 6.54 -4.00
CA LYS A 187 3.88 6.60 -3.31
C LYS A 187 2.75 6.52 -4.31
N MET A 188 1.83 5.59 -4.09
CA MET A 188 0.66 5.39 -4.94
C MET A 188 -0.61 5.23 -4.09
N SER A 189 -1.78 5.40 -4.71
CA SER A 189 -3.05 5.10 -4.04
C SER A 189 -3.23 3.60 -3.81
N GLY A 190 -4.00 3.22 -2.81
CA GLY A 190 -4.33 1.81 -2.60
C GLY A 190 -5.08 1.18 -3.77
N THR A 191 -5.80 1.98 -4.57
CA THR A 191 -6.43 1.52 -5.83
C THR A 191 -5.39 1.21 -6.90
N ALA A 192 -4.41 2.07 -7.11
CA ALA A 192 -3.32 1.86 -8.06
C ALA A 192 -2.44 0.66 -7.65
N SER A 193 -2.24 0.44 -6.35
CA SER A 193 -1.45 -0.70 -5.86
C SER A 193 -2.03 -2.07 -6.24
N ARG A 194 -3.34 -2.15 -6.50
CA ARG A 194 -4.00 -3.37 -7.00
C ARG A 194 -3.75 -3.65 -8.49
N GLN A 195 -3.28 -2.64 -9.23
CA GLN A 195 -2.98 -2.74 -10.66
C GLN A 195 -1.51 -3.06 -10.92
N LEU A 196 -0.70 -3.24 -9.87
CA LEU A 196 0.69 -3.63 -9.99
C LEU A 196 0.83 -4.94 -10.77
N ARG A 197 1.78 -4.97 -11.71
CA ARG A 197 2.03 -6.13 -12.60
C ARG A 197 3.26 -6.93 -12.19
N SER A 198 4.24 -6.30 -11.56
CA SER A 198 5.42 -7.00 -11.05
C SER A 198 5.03 -7.90 -9.88
N ASN A 199 5.25 -9.22 -10.04
CA ASN A 199 4.89 -10.23 -9.03
C ASN A 199 5.56 -9.99 -7.67
N GLY A 200 6.79 -9.48 -7.67
CA GLY A 200 7.52 -9.13 -6.44
C GLY A 200 6.84 -8.00 -5.67
N LEU A 201 6.42 -6.94 -6.38
CA LEU A 201 5.72 -5.81 -5.78
C LEU A 201 4.33 -6.20 -5.28
N VAL A 202 3.58 -7.00 -6.04
CA VAL A 202 2.27 -7.52 -5.61
C VAL A 202 2.39 -8.31 -4.30
N ARG A 203 3.40 -9.17 -4.18
CA ARG A 203 3.67 -9.93 -2.94
C ARG A 203 4.02 -9.01 -1.79
N ALA A 204 4.89 -8.02 -2.00
CA ALA A 204 5.29 -7.07 -0.97
C ALA A 204 4.10 -6.24 -0.47
N VAL A 205 3.26 -5.74 -1.37
CA VAL A 205 2.04 -4.98 -1.01
C VAL A 205 1.05 -5.86 -0.25
N ARG A 206 0.83 -7.11 -0.70
CA ARG A 206 -0.04 -8.06 0.00
C ARG A 206 0.46 -8.34 1.41
N GLN A 207 1.77 -8.59 1.58
CA GLN A 207 2.37 -8.83 2.88
C GLN A 207 2.18 -7.61 3.80
N GLY A 208 2.51 -6.40 3.32
CA GLY A 208 2.32 -5.17 4.08
C GLY A 208 0.85 -4.92 4.45
N TRP A 209 -0.08 -5.25 3.55
CA TRP A 209 -1.52 -5.15 3.84
C TRP A 209 -1.97 -6.16 4.91
N GLU A 210 -1.50 -7.40 4.86
CA GLU A 210 -1.79 -8.43 5.87
C GLU A 210 -1.23 -8.05 7.24
N ASP A 211 -0.02 -7.50 7.29
CA ASP A 211 0.60 -7.03 8.52
C ASP A 211 -0.20 -5.88 9.13
N GLN A 212 -0.61 -4.89 8.33
CA GLN A 212 -1.47 -3.80 8.78
C GLN A 212 -2.89 -4.27 9.14
N ARG A 213 -3.40 -5.31 8.50
CA ARG A 213 -4.69 -5.91 8.88
C ARG A 213 -4.65 -6.54 10.27
N ARG A 214 -3.54 -7.17 10.62
CA ARG A 214 -3.33 -7.76 11.96
C ARG A 214 -3.13 -6.67 13.01
N PHE A 215 -2.28 -5.71 12.71
CA PHE A 215 -1.97 -4.61 13.61
C PHE A 215 -1.70 -3.32 12.84
N PRO A 216 -2.68 -2.41 12.71
CA PRO A 216 -2.60 -1.25 11.82
C PRO A 216 -1.75 -0.10 12.39
N LEU A 217 -0.54 -0.40 12.86
CA LEU A 217 0.33 0.55 13.55
C LEU A 217 0.73 1.75 12.67
N GLN A 218 1.12 1.51 11.42
CA GLN A 218 1.57 2.58 10.53
C GLN A 218 0.41 3.55 10.22
N ILE A 219 -0.77 3.00 9.92
CA ILE A 219 -1.97 3.81 9.66
C ILE A 219 -2.35 4.59 10.93
N ALA A 220 -2.36 3.93 12.09
CA ALA A 220 -2.67 4.58 13.37
C ALA A 220 -1.69 5.70 13.71
N THR A 221 -0.39 5.53 13.41
CA THR A 221 0.63 6.56 13.60
C THR A 221 0.36 7.82 12.75
N VAL A 222 0.10 7.61 11.45
CA VAL A 222 -0.23 8.72 10.54
C VAL A 222 -1.54 9.41 10.97
N LEU A 223 -2.56 8.63 11.34
CA LEU A 223 -3.83 9.17 11.83
C LEU A 223 -3.66 9.97 13.12
N SER A 224 -2.83 9.50 14.05
CA SER A 224 -2.59 10.21 15.30
C SER A 224 -1.97 11.59 15.07
N GLN A 225 -1.05 11.70 14.12
CA GLN A 225 -0.47 12.98 13.73
C GLN A 225 -1.52 13.91 13.09
N GLN A 226 -2.30 13.40 12.14
CA GLN A 226 -3.35 14.17 11.48
C GLN A 226 -4.44 14.63 12.45
N PHE A 227 -4.87 13.76 13.36
CA PHE A 227 -5.90 14.11 14.36
C PHE A 227 -5.37 15.10 15.38
N ALA A 228 -4.09 15.00 15.78
CA ALA A 228 -3.47 15.98 16.66
C ALA A 228 -3.43 17.37 16.04
N THR A 229 -3.12 17.48 14.75
CA THR A 229 -3.15 18.78 14.03
C THR A 229 -4.56 19.37 13.92
N GLN A 230 -5.59 18.52 13.97
CA GLN A 230 -7.00 18.94 14.01
C GLN A 230 -7.52 19.23 15.42
N GLY A 231 -6.67 19.17 16.44
CA GLY A 231 -7.02 19.45 17.83
C GLY A 231 -7.71 18.30 18.58
N LEU A 232 -7.81 17.10 17.95
CA LEU A 232 -8.39 15.94 18.64
C LEU A 232 -7.46 15.41 19.73
N GLN A 233 -8.06 14.92 20.81
CA GLN A 233 -7.37 14.45 21.99
C GLN A 233 -7.31 12.94 22.07
N PHE A 234 -6.21 12.42 22.65
CA PHE A 234 -5.98 11.00 22.80
C PHE A 234 -5.96 10.61 24.27
N PHE A 235 -6.62 9.50 24.59
CA PHE A 235 -6.57 8.92 25.95
C PHE A 235 -6.65 7.40 25.87
N LYS A 236 -6.17 6.74 26.92
CA LYS A 236 -6.20 5.27 27.02
C LYS A 236 -7.32 4.82 27.94
N VAL A 237 -8.12 3.88 27.44
CA VAL A 237 -9.11 3.16 28.25
C VAL A 237 -8.52 1.80 28.63
N ASN A 238 -8.67 1.42 29.89
CA ASN A 238 -8.12 0.16 30.44
C ASN A 238 -6.62 -0.05 30.20
N LYS A 239 -5.85 1.05 30.14
CA LYS A 239 -4.39 1.11 29.91
C LYS A 239 -3.91 0.61 28.54
N THR A 240 -4.77 -0.03 27.75
CA THR A 240 -4.38 -0.71 26.50
C THR A 240 -4.93 -0.03 25.25
N ILE A 241 -6.20 0.34 25.23
CA ILE A 241 -6.89 0.82 24.02
C ILE A 241 -6.82 2.34 23.95
N THR A 242 -6.17 2.86 22.92
CA THR A 242 -6.13 4.31 22.64
C THR A 242 -7.39 4.75 21.92
N HIS A 243 -8.09 5.71 22.50
CA HIS A 243 -9.27 6.36 21.92
C HIS A 243 -8.95 7.77 21.48
N VAL A 244 -9.69 8.23 20.49
CA VAL A 244 -9.67 9.60 19.95
C VAL A 244 -11.00 10.26 20.24
N SER A 245 -10.97 11.46 20.79
CA SER A 245 -12.17 12.24 21.13
C SER A 245 -11.91 13.74 20.92
N VAL A 246 -12.97 14.52 20.98
CA VAL A 246 -12.92 15.98 20.92
C VAL A 246 -12.26 16.57 22.17
N ALA A 247 -12.51 15.95 23.34
CA ALA A 247 -11.95 16.40 24.61
C ALA A 247 -11.23 15.25 25.33
N ARG A 248 -10.22 15.60 26.13
CA ARG A 248 -9.55 14.65 27.01
C ARG A 248 -10.39 14.41 28.24
N PRO A 249 -10.53 13.17 28.74
CA PRO A 249 -11.29 12.89 29.97
C PRO A 249 -10.77 13.69 31.15
N HIS A 250 -11.68 14.39 31.83
CA HIS A 250 -11.43 15.21 32.99
C HIS A 250 -12.43 14.87 34.10
N TYR A 251 -11.93 14.45 35.25
CA TYR A 251 -12.80 14.14 36.39
C TYR A 251 -13.54 15.40 36.83
N LEU A 252 -14.86 15.30 37.00
CA LEU A 252 -15.71 16.35 37.55
C LEU A 252 -15.96 16.05 39.01
N ASP A 253 -15.52 16.95 39.88
CA ASP A 253 -15.84 16.88 41.30
C ASP A 253 -17.09 17.72 41.55
N LEU A 254 -18.21 17.04 41.83
CA LEU A 254 -19.51 17.66 42.03
C LEU A 254 -19.63 18.46 43.34
N GLU A 255 -18.66 18.27 44.28
CA GLU A 255 -18.64 18.98 45.57
C GLU A 255 -17.89 20.32 45.46
N THR A 256 -16.86 20.36 44.63
CA THR A 256 -16.00 21.56 44.53
C THR A 256 -16.38 22.49 43.37
N VAL A 257 -17.00 21.95 42.32
CA VAL A 257 -17.34 22.72 41.10
C VAL A 257 -18.85 23.05 41.12
N PRO A 258 -19.24 24.34 41.08
CA PRO A 258 -20.64 24.71 40.96
C PRO A 258 -21.18 24.36 39.57
N VAL A 259 -22.00 23.34 39.48
CA VAL A 259 -22.66 22.89 38.24
C VAL A 259 -24.18 22.92 38.41
N SER A 260 -24.89 22.96 37.25
CA SER A 260 -26.35 22.95 37.24
C SER A 260 -26.93 21.65 37.85
N GLU A 261 -28.13 21.72 38.37
CA GLU A 261 -28.88 20.55 38.87
C GLU A 261 -29.06 19.48 37.78
N GLY A 262 -29.26 19.89 36.51
CA GLY A 262 -29.34 19.00 35.35
C GLY A 262 -28.06 18.20 35.15
N VAL A 263 -26.90 18.86 35.19
CA VAL A 263 -25.56 18.23 35.08
C VAL A 263 -25.34 17.24 36.23
N LYS A 264 -25.69 17.59 37.47
CA LYS A 264 -25.57 16.67 38.61
C LYS A 264 -26.39 15.40 38.42
N LYS A 265 -27.67 15.53 38.02
CA LYS A 265 -28.57 14.40 37.76
C LYS A 265 -28.03 13.49 36.67
N ILE A 266 -27.48 14.05 35.57
CA ILE A 266 -26.87 13.29 34.46
C ILE A 266 -25.68 12.48 34.98
N VAL A 267 -24.76 13.10 35.72
CA VAL A 267 -23.55 12.43 36.23
C VAL A 267 -23.90 11.34 37.24
N GLN A 268 -24.86 11.60 38.14
CA GLN A 268 -25.35 10.60 39.09
C GLN A 268 -25.98 9.41 38.37
N TYR A 269 -26.86 9.65 37.41
CA TYR A 269 -27.51 8.59 36.64
C TYR A 269 -26.49 7.70 35.91
N ILE A 270 -25.48 8.29 35.25
CA ILE A 270 -24.43 7.52 34.55
C ILE A 270 -23.59 6.68 35.52
N ASN A 271 -23.32 7.20 36.74
CA ASN A 271 -22.60 6.45 37.78
C ASN A 271 -23.40 5.28 38.35
N GLU A 272 -24.71 5.44 38.51
CA GLU A 272 -25.63 4.41 38.99
C GLU A 272 -25.92 3.35 37.90
N HIS A 273 -25.92 3.74 36.61
CA HIS A 273 -26.22 2.89 35.46
C HIS A 273 -25.02 2.77 34.51
N PRO A 274 -24.00 1.97 34.85
CA PRO A 274 -22.81 1.83 34.03
C PRO A 274 -23.18 1.30 32.65
N ARG A 275 -22.59 1.94 31.59
CA ARG A 275 -22.83 1.67 30.18
C ARG A 275 -24.23 2.04 29.67
N CYS A 276 -24.97 2.91 30.35
CA CYS A 276 -26.22 3.43 29.83
C CYS A 276 -26.01 4.13 28.48
N SER A 277 -27.02 4.10 27.63
CA SER A 277 -27.04 4.84 26.38
C SER A 277 -27.64 6.24 26.56
N ARG A 278 -27.39 7.12 25.57
CA ARG A 278 -28.04 8.44 25.52
C ARG A 278 -29.57 8.32 25.58
N ARG A 279 -30.15 7.30 24.94
CA ARG A 279 -31.59 7.05 24.94
C ARG A 279 -32.10 6.70 26.33
N ASP A 280 -31.40 5.84 27.04
CA ASP A 280 -31.78 5.44 28.42
C ASP A 280 -31.71 6.63 29.34
N LEU A 281 -30.66 7.46 29.22
CA LEU A 281 -30.50 8.67 30.02
C LEU A 281 -31.65 9.66 29.79
N VAL A 282 -31.95 9.95 28.51
CA VAL A 282 -33.04 10.89 28.18
C VAL A 282 -34.39 10.35 28.63
N GLY A 283 -34.67 9.06 28.43
CA GLY A 283 -35.93 8.44 28.88
C GLY A 283 -36.13 8.43 30.36
N ALA A 284 -35.03 8.40 31.16
CA ALA A 284 -35.10 8.43 32.61
C ALA A 284 -35.21 9.85 33.19
N LEU A 285 -34.50 10.84 32.63
CA LEU A 285 -34.46 12.20 33.18
C LEU A 285 -35.50 13.16 32.59
N ALA A 286 -35.97 12.88 31.37
CA ALA A 286 -37.04 13.63 30.71
C ALA A 286 -38.00 12.62 30.03
N PRO A 287 -38.83 11.91 30.84
CA PRO A 287 -39.79 10.99 30.27
C PRO A 287 -40.80 11.76 29.42
N GLU A 288 -40.81 11.49 28.14
CA GLU A 288 -41.86 11.98 27.24
C GLU A 288 -43.20 11.46 27.76
N ALA A 289 -44.10 12.37 28.08
CA ALA A 289 -45.49 11.98 28.43
C ALA A 289 -46.00 11.13 27.26
N PRO A 290 -46.68 9.97 27.58
CA PRO A 290 -47.18 9.11 26.53
C PRO A 290 -48.08 9.94 25.62
N ALA A 291 -47.70 10.08 24.34
CA ALA A 291 -48.51 10.73 23.32
C ALA A 291 -49.88 10.06 23.38
N ALA A 292 -50.92 10.84 23.71
CA ALA A 292 -52.31 10.37 23.77
C ALA A 292 -52.59 9.62 22.47
N VAL A 293 -52.94 8.34 22.63
CA VAL A 293 -53.26 7.47 21.50
C VAL A 293 -54.41 8.14 20.74
N PRO A 294 -54.23 8.59 19.51
CA PRO A 294 -55.36 9.08 18.74
C PRO A 294 -56.28 7.87 18.48
N ALA A 295 -57.58 8.03 18.82
CA ALA A 295 -58.61 7.06 18.53
C ALA A 295 -58.61 6.72 17.01
N PRO A 296 -58.93 5.48 16.63
CA PRO A 296 -58.90 5.05 15.26
C PRO A 296 -59.99 5.70 14.44
N THR A 297 -59.71 6.74 13.70
CA THR A 297 -60.60 7.27 12.66
C THR A 297 -59.85 7.42 11.36
N ALA A 298 -60.33 6.60 10.40
CA ALA A 298 -60.27 6.78 8.95
C ALA A 298 -58.89 6.85 8.26
N ALA A 299 -58.77 5.94 7.32
CA ALA A 299 -57.81 5.85 6.21
C ALA A 299 -57.58 7.20 5.54
N ASP A 300 -56.29 7.45 5.27
CA ASP A 300 -55.71 8.59 4.54
C ASP A 300 -55.07 9.66 5.43
N ALA A 301 -53.92 9.38 6.00
CA ALA A 301 -53.11 10.41 6.62
C ALA A 301 -51.61 10.13 6.40
N THR A 302 -50.99 11.05 5.69
CA THR A 302 -49.58 11.36 5.67
C THR A 302 -48.99 11.13 7.07
N PRO A 303 -47.80 10.48 7.21
CA PRO A 303 -47.17 10.31 8.52
C PRO A 303 -46.99 11.66 9.19
N PRO A 304 -47.33 11.79 10.47
CA PRO A 304 -47.21 13.06 11.20
C PRO A 304 -45.73 13.49 11.17
N PRO A 305 -45.47 14.83 11.06
CA PRO A 305 -44.11 15.34 11.17
C PRO A 305 -43.50 14.89 12.50
N PRO A 306 -42.20 14.61 12.58
CA PRO A 306 -41.54 14.23 13.82
C PRO A 306 -41.84 15.32 14.88
N SER A 307 -42.45 14.94 16.00
CA SER A 307 -42.75 15.84 17.08
C SER A 307 -41.47 16.51 17.56
N GLU A 308 -41.47 17.82 17.67
CA GLU A 308 -40.34 18.58 18.19
C GLU A 308 -40.03 18.05 19.61
N PRO A 309 -38.73 17.82 19.96
CA PRO A 309 -38.34 17.32 21.25
C PRO A 309 -38.82 18.31 22.36
N SER A 310 -39.34 17.79 23.45
CA SER A 310 -39.78 18.64 24.57
C SER A 310 -38.64 19.52 25.08
N PRO A 311 -38.92 20.71 25.66
CA PRO A 311 -37.89 21.60 26.17
C PRO A 311 -36.99 20.93 27.22
N GLU A 312 -37.54 19.96 28.00
CA GLU A 312 -36.80 19.17 28.97
C GLU A 312 -35.80 18.22 28.31
N VAL A 313 -36.20 17.53 27.26
CA VAL A 313 -35.32 16.68 26.46
C VAL A 313 -34.18 17.50 25.85
N THR A 314 -34.51 18.68 25.32
CA THR A 314 -33.52 19.59 24.74
C THR A 314 -32.52 20.08 25.78
N ALA A 315 -32.96 20.38 27.01
CA ALA A 315 -32.09 20.79 28.11
C ALA A 315 -31.12 19.65 28.51
N VAL A 316 -31.65 18.43 28.70
CA VAL A 316 -30.83 17.25 29.07
C VAL A 316 -29.80 16.96 27.96
N ILE A 317 -30.17 17.04 26.67
CA ILE A 317 -29.24 16.83 25.56
C ILE A 317 -28.18 17.92 25.52
N GLY A 318 -28.56 19.18 25.82
CA GLY A 318 -27.61 20.32 25.89
C GLY A 318 -26.58 20.14 26.99
N ASP A 319 -27.02 19.79 28.21
CA ASP A 319 -26.16 19.52 29.36
C ASP A 319 -25.24 18.32 29.13
N LEU A 320 -25.75 17.24 28.54
CA LEU A 320 -24.95 16.09 28.15
C LEU A 320 -23.89 16.47 27.07
N HIS A 321 -24.25 17.26 26.10
CA HIS A 321 -23.32 17.72 25.04
C HIS A 321 -22.21 18.58 25.65
N TRP A 322 -22.54 19.46 26.57
CA TRP A 322 -21.56 20.24 27.33
C TRP A 322 -20.60 19.33 28.10
N LEU A 323 -21.13 18.34 28.87
CA LEU A 323 -20.30 17.36 29.60
C LEU A 323 -19.33 16.58 28.71
N ILE A 324 -19.77 16.18 27.53
CA ILE A 324 -18.94 15.48 26.58
C ILE A 324 -17.84 16.41 25.99
N HIS A 325 -18.18 17.64 25.67
CA HIS A 325 -17.22 18.61 25.14
C HIS A 325 -16.19 19.09 26.19
N GLN A 326 -16.57 19.12 27.46
CA GLN A 326 -15.64 19.39 28.55
C GLN A 326 -14.81 18.14 28.95
N GLY A 327 -15.18 16.96 28.44
CA GLY A 327 -14.48 15.71 28.76
C GLY A 327 -14.88 15.09 30.11
N HIS A 328 -15.97 15.56 30.76
CA HIS A 328 -16.44 14.98 31.99
C HIS A 328 -17.19 13.66 31.81
N VAL A 329 -17.82 13.52 30.65
CA VAL A 329 -18.50 12.30 30.20
C VAL A 329 -17.90 11.85 28.86
N ILE A 330 -17.69 10.56 28.70
CA ILE A 330 -17.21 9.93 27.50
C ILE A 330 -18.36 9.15 26.86
N GLU A 331 -18.76 9.49 25.67
CA GLU A 331 -19.63 8.66 24.83
C GLU A 331 -18.79 7.79 23.91
N PHE A 332 -18.78 6.50 24.10
CA PHE A 332 -18.05 5.55 23.26
C PHE A 332 -18.74 5.32 21.92
N ALA A 333 -18.00 4.73 20.97
CA ALA A 333 -18.52 4.34 19.66
C ALA A 333 -19.75 3.43 19.74
N SER A 334 -19.83 2.59 20.78
CA SER A 334 -20.98 1.71 21.08
C SER A 334 -22.23 2.47 21.53
N GLY A 335 -22.14 3.77 21.80
CA GLY A 335 -23.19 4.58 22.40
C GLY A 335 -23.24 4.54 23.95
N ALA A 336 -22.36 3.79 24.58
CA ALA A 336 -22.25 3.72 26.03
C ALA A 336 -21.65 5.02 26.60
N LEU A 337 -22.23 5.51 27.69
CA LEU A 337 -21.76 6.67 28.42
C LEU A 337 -20.98 6.21 29.67
N GLU A 338 -19.87 6.85 29.95
CA GLU A 338 -19.07 6.67 31.17
C GLU A 338 -18.57 8.03 31.67
N THR A 339 -18.53 8.20 32.99
CA THR A 339 -17.92 9.38 33.62
C THR A 339 -16.38 9.24 33.62
N ALA A 340 -15.68 10.35 33.52
CA ALA A 340 -14.23 10.38 33.68
C ALA A 340 -13.87 10.01 35.14
N LYS A 341 -13.01 9.00 35.31
CA LYS A 341 -12.60 8.48 36.60
C LYS A 341 -11.64 9.42 37.34
N LYS A 342 -11.71 9.46 38.67
CA LYS A 342 -10.77 10.21 39.49
C LYS A 342 -9.34 9.74 39.23
N PRO A 343 -8.38 10.63 38.97
CA PRO A 343 -7.00 10.24 38.73
C PRO A 343 -6.42 9.56 39.98
N LEU A 344 -5.89 8.36 39.80
CA LEU A 344 -5.15 7.66 40.84
C LEU A 344 -3.85 8.43 41.13
N PRO A 345 -3.46 8.62 42.39
CA PRO A 345 -2.20 9.24 42.75
C PRO A 345 -1.04 8.44 42.09
N ARG A 346 -0.16 9.15 41.41
CA ARG A 346 1.03 8.50 40.81
C ARG A 346 1.88 7.96 41.97
N PRO A 347 2.33 6.69 41.90
CA PRO A 347 3.34 6.21 42.82
C PRO A 347 4.57 7.13 42.75
N PRO A 348 5.20 7.46 43.88
CA PRO A 348 6.39 8.33 43.87
C PRO A 348 7.45 7.71 42.97
N LYS A 349 7.98 8.51 42.04
CA LYS A 349 9.14 8.07 41.21
C LYS A 349 10.24 7.61 42.17
N PRO A 350 10.84 6.43 41.97
CA PRO A 350 12.02 6.06 42.75
C PRO A 350 13.07 7.16 42.57
N GLN A 351 13.42 7.82 43.68
CA GLN A 351 14.49 8.78 43.70
C GLN A 351 15.76 8.03 43.27
N LYS A 352 16.34 8.44 42.17
CA LYS A 352 17.66 8.02 41.75
C LYS A 352 18.59 8.40 42.88
N ALA A 353 19.17 7.42 43.58
CA ALA A 353 20.18 7.64 44.62
C ALA A 353 21.27 8.53 44.03
N ALA A 354 21.58 9.62 44.75
CA ALA A 354 22.68 10.52 44.42
C ALA A 354 23.98 9.72 44.45
N PRO A 355 24.91 9.89 43.49
CA PRO A 355 26.24 9.31 43.60
C PRO A 355 26.97 10.00 44.76
N ALA A 356 27.64 9.17 45.58
CA ALA A 356 28.52 9.61 46.65
C ALA A 356 29.66 10.49 46.11
N PRO A 357 30.17 11.46 46.89
CA PRO A 357 31.26 12.32 46.46
C PRO A 357 32.61 11.57 46.59
N GLU A 358 33.31 11.37 45.50
CA GLU A 358 34.72 11.09 45.49
C GLU A 358 35.50 12.39 45.19
N GLY A 359 36.55 12.56 45.98
CA GLY A 359 37.30 13.78 46.22
C GLY A 359 38.11 14.37 45.09
N GLU A 360 38.28 15.62 45.33
CA GLU A 360 39.40 16.54 45.14
C GLU A 360 40.53 16.17 44.15
N ALA A 361 40.68 17.00 43.10
CA ALA A 361 41.90 17.75 42.85
C ALA A 361 41.80 18.74 41.67
N ALA A 362 41.87 20.02 42.02
CA ALA A 362 42.65 21.13 41.48
C ALA A 362 42.57 21.54 39.98
N ALA A 363 42.23 22.78 39.86
CA ALA A 363 42.77 23.93 39.11
C ALA A 363 41.90 24.51 38.00
N ALA A 364 41.47 25.73 38.30
CA ALA A 364 40.87 26.74 37.43
C ALA A 364 41.91 27.31 36.40
N PRO A 365 41.63 28.36 35.56
CA PRO A 365 40.42 29.18 35.41
C PRO A 365 40.11 29.58 33.94
N ALA A 366 38.97 30.20 33.71
CA ALA A 366 38.72 31.48 33.03
C ALA A 366 37.43 31.49 32.21
N GLU A 367 36.53 32.35 32.64
CA GLU A 367 35.36 32.95 31.92
C GLU A 367 35.81 33.82 30.72
N PRO A 368 34.94 34.40 29.88
CA PRO A 368 33.66 35.05 30.24
C PRO A 368 32.49 35.03 29.23
N VAL A 369 31.28 35.19 29.83
CA VAL A 369 30.16 36.09 29.50
C VAL A 369 29.71 36.34 28.05
N ALA A 370 28.42 36.07 27.79
CA ALA A 370 27.37 37.01 27.37
C ALA A 370 26.06 36.30 27.05
N THR A 371 25.06 36.60 27.85
CA THR A 371 23.74 37.20 27.64
C THR A 371 22.94 36.86 26.37
N GLY A 372 21.67 36.48 26.59
CA GLY A 372 20.58 36.76 25.67
C GLY A 372 19.42 35.77 25.71
N ASP A 373 18.46 36.08 26.55
CA ASP A 373 17.01 35.96 26.43
C ASP A 373 16.38 34.99 25.44
N GLY A 374 15.49 34.14 25.99
CA GLY A 374 14.08 34.25 25.59
C GLY A 374 13.46 33.03 24.98
N GLU A 375 12.50 32.50 25.69
CA GLU A 375 11.25 31.94 25.25
C GLU A 375 11.11 30.47 24.79
N THR A 376 10.38 29.77 25.63
CA THR A 376 9.26 28.86 25.37
C THR A 376 9.52 27.60 24.57
N GLN A 377 9.87 26.57 25.27
CA GLN A 377 9.79 25.18 24.80
C GLN A 377 8.45 24.55 25.14
N ALA A 378 7.68 24.29 24.08
CA ALA A 378 6.60 23.32 24.10
C ALA A 378 7.21 21.90 24.14
N GLN A 379 7.02 21.19 25.24
CA GLN A 379 7.42 19.80 25.40
C GLN A 379 6.54 18.89 24.54
N ALA A 380 7.09 18.38 23.46
CA ALA A 380 6.60 17.19 22.77
C ALA A 380 7.07 15.95 23.54
N GLY A 381 6.11 15.20 24.08
CA GLY A 381 6.34 13.96 24.81
C GLY A 381 6.94 12.86 23.90
N GLU A 382 8.11 12.45 24.24
CA GLU A 382 8.86 11.32 23.71
C GLU A 382 8.14 10.01 24.00
N VAL A 383 7.71 9.31 22.93
CA VAL A 383 7.20 7.93 23.03
C VAL A 383 8.41 7.01 22.95
N SER A 384 8.93 6.62 24.14
CA SER A 384 9.95 5.60 24.28
C SER A 384 9.44 4.24 23.81
N ALA A 385 10.02 3.74 22.71
CA ALA A 385 9.88 2.35 22.26
C ALA A 385 10.83 1.50 23.11
N ALA A 386 10.31 0.75 24.06
CA ALA A 386 11.04 -0.32 24.73
C ALA A 386 11.13 -1.52 23.78
N THR A 387 12.32 -1.78 23.29
CA THR A 387 12.73 -3.02 22.65
C THR A 387 13.19 -3.96 23.78
N GLU A 388 12.37 -4.92 24.16
CA GLU A 388 12.83 -6.06 24.96
C GLU A 388 13.34 -7.16 24.04
N ALA A 389 14.64 -7.39 24.17
CA ALA A 389 15.33 -8.57 23.66
C ALA A 389 14.94 -9.79 24.53
N VAL A 390 14.47 -10.83 23.88
CA VAL A 390 14.38 -12.17 24.50
C VAL A 390 15.34 -13.08 23.75
N GLY A 391 16.37 -13.44 24.44
CA GLY A 391 17.10 -14.63 24.77
C GLY A 391 17.09 -15.75 23.71
N GLU A 392 18.22 -15.91 23.15
CA GLU A 392 19.07 -17.10 22.99
C GLU A 392 18.53 -18.38 23.65
N SER A 393 18.32 -19.42 22.81
CA SER A 393 18.70 -20.81 23.13
C SER A 393 18.41 -21.76 21.98
N ALA A 394 19.47 -22.54 21.70
CA ALA A 394 19.50 -23.90 21.17
C ALA A 394 19.70 -24.09 19.68
N GLU A 395 20.98 -24.19 19.35
CA GLU A 395 21.47 -25.12 18.31
C GLU A 395 21.03 -26.54 18.59
N PRO A 396 20.86 -27.34 17.56
CA PRO A 396 21.33 -28.72 17.62
C PRO A 396 22.44 -29.00 16.60
N GLN A 397 23.45 -29.64 17.12
CA GLN A 397 24.66 -30.14 16.56
C GLN A 397 24.49 -30.98 15.29
N ALA A 398 25.46 -30.79 14.42
CA ALA A 398 25.82 -31.61 13.30
C ALA A 398 26.00 -33.09 13.69
N ALA A 399 25.52 -33.98 12.86
CA ALA A 399 26.00 -35.36 12.77
C ALA A 399 26.57 -35.54 11.36
N ASP A 400 27.90 -35.59 11.38
CA ASP A 400 28.79 -36.13 10.36
C ASP A 400 28.34 -37.50 9.89
N LYS A 401 28.22 -37.70 8.60
CA LYS A 401 28.46 -38.99 7.97
C LYS A 401 29.07 -38.79 6.59
N GLU A 402 30.38 -38.95 6.58
CA GLU A 402 31.18 -39.34 5.43
C GLU A 402 30.55 -40.51 4.69
N ALA A 403 30.54 -40.42 3.36
CA ALA A 403 30.59 -41.58 2.49
C ALA A 403 31.35 -41.19 1.23
N GLN A 404 32.52 -41.80 1.11
CA GLN A 404 33.47 -41.72 0.02
C GLN A 404 32.94 -42.31 -1.29
N PRO A 405 33.64 -42.06 -2.40
CA PRO A 405 33.23 -42.41 -3.76
C PRO A 405 33.60 -43.83 -4.13
N VAL A 406 32.74 -44.48 -4.90
CA VAL A 406 33.09 -45.76 -5.56
C VAL A 406 33.22 -45.48 -7.06
N ALA A 407 34.46 -45.65 -7.51
CA ALA A 407 34.79 -45.86 -8.91
C ALA A 407 34.65 -47.32 -9.26
N SER A 408 34.16 -47.65 -10.43
CA SER A 408 34.45 -48.84 -11.25
C SER A 408 33.76 -48.65 -12.59
N GLU A 409 34.50 -48.45 -13.68
CA GLU A 409 35.17 -49.40 -14.54
C GLU A 409 34.24 -50.21 -15.45
N GLN A 410 34.37 -49.91 -16.73
CA GLN A 410 34.57 -50.79 -17.87
C GLN A 410 33.53 -51.84 -18.27
N GLY A 411 33.33 -51.90 -19.57
CA GLY A 411 32.90 -53.06 -20.36
C GLY A 411 32.05 -52.65 -21.58
N ALA A 412 32.53 -52.40 -22.64
CA ALA A 412 32.91 -53.02 -23.90
C ALA A 412 31.83 -53.96 -24.51
N SER A 413 31.57 -53.70 -25.80
CA SER A 413 31.16 -54.57 -26.90
C SER A 413 29.80 -55.29 -26.87
N VAL A 414 28.94 -55.00 -27.81
CA VAL A 414 28.77 -55.56 -29.19
C VAL A 414 27.78 -54.64 -29.93
#